data_4fce2d59ce1439f8e481d84896fcc8c6
#
_entry.id   4fce2d59ce1439f8e481d84896fcc8c6
#
_cell.length_a   1.000
_cell.length_b   1.000
_cell.length_c   1.000
_cell.angle_alpha   90.00
_cell.angle_beta   90.00
_cell.angle_gamma   90.00
#
_symmetry.space_group_name_H-M   'P 1'
#
loop_
_entity.id
_entity.type
_entity.pdbx_description
1 polymer ?
#
loop_
_entity_poly.entity_id
_entity_poly.type
_entity_poly.pdbx_seq_one_letter_code
_entity_poly.pdbx_strand_id
1 'polypeptide(L)'
;GSEYMEQDELKQVCAKAALDHILPKLNPDSILGIGTGSTTNKFITLLANHKDKFQSAVASSEATKQLLDKNGITVSGLNDVNFLDLYIDGADEANSKLELIKGGGAALTQEKIVAAVSKNFICIIDNSKWVNKLGAFPLPIEIIPSSLNFVTKEIKKMGGNPILRHGVITDNDNLIIDVEGLYPIKAPKKLEEKLNNITGI
;
A
#
# COMPACT_ATOMS: atom_id res chain seq x y z
N GLY A 1 22.23 -13.44 3.19
CA GLY A 1 23.46 -13.10 2.50
C GLY A 1 23.60 -11.61 2.24
N SER A 2 24.61 -11.24 1.46
CA SER A 2 24.89 -9.82 1.15
C SER A 2 23.74 -9.11 0.43
N GLU A 3 23.02 -9.81 -0.47
CA GLU A 3 21.88 -9.24 -1.18
C GLU A 3 20.75 -8.88 -0.22
N TYR A 4 20.47 -9.72 0.77
CA TYR A 4 19.43 -9.48 1.78
C TYR A 4 19.79 -8.24 2.63
N MET A 5 21.04 -8.11 3.05
CA MET A 5 21.52 -6.96 3.82
C MET A 5 21.45 -5.67 2.98
N GLU A 6 21.81 -5.77 1.70
CA GLU A 6 21.75 -4.65 0.77
C GLU A 6 20.31 -4.14 0.58
N GLN A 7 19.35 -5.05 0.42
CA GLN A 7 17.91 -4.69 0.34
C GLN A 7 17.43 -4.03 1.62
N ASP A 8 17.83 -4.54 2.76
CA ASP A 8 17.46 -3.97 4.05
C ASP A 8 18.03 -2.56 4.23
N GLU A 9 19.28 -2.35 3.85
CA GLU A 9 19.92 -1.04 3.87
C GLU A 9 19.26 -0.04 2.94
N LEU A 10 18.84 -0.48 1.73
CA LEU A 10 18.12 0.36 0.78
C LEU A 10 16.78 0.81 1.34
N LYS A 11 16.05 -0.08 1.98
CA LYS A 11 14.79 0.26 2.65
C LYS A 11 14.98 1.28 3.76
N GLN A 12 16.06 1.13 4.53
CA GLN A 12 16.40 2.06 5.58
C GLN A 12 16.73 3.45 5.02
N VAL A 13 17.49 3.52 3.95
CA VAL A 13 17.81 4.78 3.26
C VAL A 13 16.56 5.45 2.72
N CYS A 14 15.67 4.68 2.09
CA CYS A 14 14.42 5.21 1.55
C CYS A 14 13.51 5.74 2.66
N ALA A 15 13.39 5.01 3.76
CA ALA A 15 12.60 5.42 4.92
C ALA A 15 13.13 6.71 5.54
N LYS A 16 14.44 6.83 5.69
CA LYS A 16 15.08 8.03 6.22
C LYS A 16 14.91 9.23 5.30
N ALA A 17 15.05 9.03 3.99
CA ALA A 17 14.84 10.10 3.01
C ALA A 17 13.42 10.63 3.05
N ALA A 18 12.43 9.74 3.17
CA ALA A 18 11.03 10.13 3.31
C ALA A 18 10.80 10.93 4.58
N LEU A 19 11.35 10.50 5.70
CA LEU A 19 11.24 11.23 6.97
C LEU A 19 11.85 12.62 6.86
N ASP A 20 13.06 12.75 6.33
CA ASP A 20 13.73 14.03 6.15
C ASP A 20 12.91 14.98 5.25
N HIS A 21 12.25 14.42 4.25
CA HIS A 21 11.40 15.19 3.33
C HIS A 21 10.15 15.73 4.01
N ILE A 22 9.51 14.96 4.88
CA ILE A 22 8.23 15.35 5.50
C ILE A 22 8.39 16.17 6.77
N LEU A 23 9.47 15.98 7.53
CA LEU A 23 9.62 16.67 8.83
C LEU A 23 9.39 18.19 8.78
N PRO A 24 9.95 18.92 7.79
CA PRO A 24 9.71 20.37 7.71
C PRO A 24 8.25 20.74 7.41
N LYS A 25 7.45 19.80 6.94
CA LYS A 25 6.05 20.02 6.57
C LYS A 25 5.08 19.70 7.71
N LEU A 26 5.56 19.08 8.78
CA LEU A 26 4.74 18.67 9.90
C LEU A 26 4.54 19.79 10.90
N ASN A 27 3.41 19.76 11.57
CA ASN A 27 3.12 20.57 12.74
C ASN A 27 2.36 19.72 13.77
N PRO A 28 2.22 20.19 15.03
CA PRO A 28 1.58 19.39 16.09
C PRO A 28 0.15 18.94 15.81
N ASP A 29 -0.53 19.54 14.83
CA ASP A 29 -1.89 19.16 14.45
C ASP A 29 -1.93 18.21 13.25
N SER A 30 -0.78 17.91 12.62
CA SER A 30 -0.70 17.03 11.46
C SER A 30 -1.12 15.61 11.79
N ILE A 31 -1.94 15.01 10.92
CA ILE A 31 -2.35 13.62 11.00
C ILE A 31 -1.82 12.89 9.77
N LEU A 32 -1.10 11.81 10.00
CA LEU A 32 -0.41 11.05 8.95
C LEU A 32 -1.12 9.72 8.69
N GLY A 33 -1.29 9.37 7.43
CA GLY A 33 -1.65 8.01 7.04
C GLY A 33 -0.38 7.19 6.87
N ILE A 34 -0.36 5.99 7.40
CA ILE A 34 0.81 5.10 7.34
C ILE A 34 0.41 3.77 6.70
N GLY A 35 1.14 3.40 5.66
CA GLY A 35 0.91 2.19 4.92
C GLY A 35 1.44 0.92 5.58
N THR A 36 1.56 -0.12 4.77
CA THR A 36 1.91 -1.47 5.24
C THR A 36 3.13 -1.98 4.47
N GLY A 37 4.04 -2.65 5.16
CA GLY A 37 5.20 -3.29 4.54
C GLY A 37 6.51 -2.96 5.22
N SER A 38 7.58 -3.63 4.78
CA SER A 38 8.89 -3.57 5.46
C SER A 38 9.54 -2.19 5.41
N THR A 39 9.42 -1.47 4.30
CA THR A 39 9.97 -0.10 4.20
C THR A 39 9.19 0.85 5.10
N THR A 40 7.87 0.74 5.10
CA THR A 40 6.98 1.52 5.96
C THR A 40 7.26 1.23 7.44
N ASN A 41 7.54 -0.03 7.78
CA ASN A 41 7.89 -0.42 9.15
C ASN A 41 9.17 0.29 9.62
N LYS A 42 10.16 0.41 8.76
CA LYS A 42 11.39 1.16 9.06
C LYS A 42 11.11 2.65 9.24
N PHE A 43 10.23 3.20 8.41
CA PHE A 43 9.79 4.59 8.54
C PHE A 43 9.12 4.84 9.90
N ILE A 44 8.26 3.94 10.36
CA ILE A 44 7.60 4.06 11.67
C ILE A 44 8.62 4.11 12.79
N THR A 45 9.62 3.25 12.77
CA THR A 45 10.68 3.23 13.78
C THR A 45 11.43 4.56 13.84
N LEU A 46 11.73 5.16 12.71
CA LEU A 46 12.38 6.47 12.64
C LEU A 46 11.44 7.59 13.09
N LEU A 47 10.17 7.54 12.67
CA LEU A 47 9.15 8.53 13.04
C LEU A 47 8.93 8.59 14.55
N ALA A 48 9.12 7.48 15.25
CA ALA A 48 8.95 7.38 16.70
C ALA A 48 9.86 8.35 17.48
N ASN A 49 10.95 8.82 16.88
CA ASN A 49 11.85 9.80 17.48
C ASN A 49 11.33 11.24 17.33
N HIS A 50 10.20 11.45 16.65
CA HIS A 50 9.67 12.77 16.32
C HIS A 50 8.18 12.90 16.66
N LYS A 51 7.74 12.25 17.74
CA LYS A 51 6.32 12.23 18.15
C LYS A 51 5.74 13.60 18.44
N ASP A 52 6.57 14.54 18.83
CA ASP A 52 6.17 15.92 19.12
C ASP A 52 5.90 16.76 17.87
N LYS A 53 6.22 16.24 16.69
CA LYS A 53 6.12 16.96 15.42
C LYS A 53 4.76 16.77 14.73
N PHE A 54 3.93 15.85 15.19
CA PHE A 54 2.62 15.57 14.59
C PHE A 54 1.64 15.10 15.66
N GLN A 55 0.35 15.09 15.33
CA GLN A 55 -0.69 14.75 16.30
C GLN A 55 -0.86 13.24 16.46
N SER A 56 -1.10 12.54 15.36
CA SER A 56 -1.40 11.12 15.38
C SER A 56 -1.21 10.49 13.99
N ALA A 57 -1.36 9.18 13.93
CA ALA A 57 -1.30 8.43 12.68
C ALA A 57 -2.55 7.56 12.50
N VAL A 58 -2.96 7.38 11.25
CA VAL A 58 -4.01 6.45 10.86
C VAL A 58 -3.35 5.29 10.12
N ALA A 59 -3.60 4.07 10.57
CA ALA A 59 -3.00 2.86 10.01
C ALA A 59 -3.83 2.30 8.86
N SER A 60 -3.16 1.82 7.81
CA SER A 60 -3.79 1.14 6.68
C SER A 60 -4.05 -0.34 6.93
N SER A 61 -3.55 -0.89 8.04
CA SER A 61 -3.72 -2.30 8.40
C SER A 61 -3.63 -2.49 9.92
N GLU A 62 -4.12 -3.62 10.39
CA GLU A 62 -3.98 -3.99 11.80
C GLU A 62 -2.52 -4.18 12.19
N ALA A 63 -1.71 -4.76 11.32
CA ALA A 63 -0.27 -4.92 11.54
C ALA A 63 0.44 -3.58 11.75
N THR A 64 0.12 -2.57 10.92
CA THR A 64 0.67 -1.23 11.05
C THR A 64 0.21 -0.55 12.34
N LYS A 65 -1.06 -0.72 12.70
CA LYS A 65 -1.61 -0.19 13.95
C LYS A 65 -0.84 -0.72 15.16
N GLN A 66 -0.60 -2.03 15.20
CA GLN A 66 0.15 -2.65 16.28
C GLN A 66 1.59 -2.12 16.37
N LEU A 67 2.22 -1.90 15.24
CA LEU A 67 3.58 -1.37 15.19
C LEU A 67 3.64 0.08 15.66
N LEU A 68 2.65 0.90 15.29
CA LEU A 68 2.53 2.27 15.78
C LEU A 68 2.34 2.29 17.29
N ASP A 69 1.43 1.46 17.82
CA ASP A 69 1.20 1.33 19.26
C ASP A 69 2.47 0.92 20.00
N LYS A 70 3.18 -0.07 19.47
CA LYS A 70 4.44 -0.55 20.04
C LYS A 70 5.50 0.54 20.13
N ASN A 71 5.51 1.46 19.17
CA ASN A 71 6.44 2.59 19.14
C ASN A 71 5.92 3.81 19.90
N GLY A 72 4.80 3.69 20.58
CA GLY A 72 4.21 4.77 21.37
C GLY A 72 3.64 5.92 20.57
N ILE A 73 3.35 5.70 19.27
CA ILE A 73 2.73 6.70 18.40
C ILE A 73 1.21 6.63 18.59
N THR A 74 0.58 7.76 18.81
CA THR A 74 -0.88 7.84 18.96
C THR A 74 -1.55 7.45 17.64
N VAL A 75 -2.49 6.52 17.73
CA VAL A 75 -3.27 6.05 16.56
C VAL A 75 -4.67 6.63 16.61
N SER A 76 -5.10 7.26 15.51
CA SER A 76 -6.47 7.74 15.34
C SER A 76 -7.23 6.80 14.40
N GLY A 77 -8.53 6.65 14.63
CA GLY A 77 -9.39 5.92 13.71
C GLY A 77 -9.69 6.74 12.45
N LEU A 78 -9.85 6.07 11.32
CA LEU A 78 -10.11 6.76 10.06
C LEU A 78 -11.42 7.59 10.11
N ASN A 79 -12.43 7.10 10.83
CA ASN A 79 -13.70 7.80 10.98
C ASN A 79 -13.66 8.99 11.95
N ASP A 80 -12.56 9.13 12.69
CA ASP A 80 -12.39 10.21 13.67
C ASP A 80 -11.65 11.42 13.07
N VAL A 81 -11.27 11.34 11.79
CA VAL A 81 -10.55 12.41 11.10
C VAL A 81 -11.29 12.82 9.83
N ASN A 82 -11.22 14.10 9.46
CA ASN A 82 -11.85 14.59 8.24
C ASN A 82 -10.98 14.35 7.01
N PHE A 83 -9.67 14.54 7.17
CA PHE A 83 -8.68 14.32 6.13
C PHE A 83 -7.32 14.08 6.78
N LEU A 84 -6.41 13.53 6.01
CA LEU A 84 -5.02 13.34 6.40
C LEU A 84 -4.14 14.32 5.63
N ASP A 85 -3.12 14.85 6.30
CA ASP A 85 -2.18 15.77 5.67
C ASP A 85 -1.30 15.04 4.64
N LEU A 86 -0.80 13.88 5.05
CA LEU A 86 0.09 13.05 4.23
C LEU A 86 -0.26 11.58 4.42
N TYR A 87 -0.13 10.81 3.34
CA TYR A 87 -0.15 9.35 3.39
C TYR A 87 1.18 8.82 2.88
N ILE A 88 1.85 8.03 3.69
CA ILE A 88 3.16 7.47 3.39
C ILE A 88 3.01 5.95 3.24
N ASP A 89 3.37 5.42 2.09
CA ASP A 89 3.26 3.99 1.81
C ASP A 89 4.26 3.56 0.74
N GLY A 90 4.47 2.25 0.62
CA GLY A 90 5.23 1.64 -0.46
C GLY A 90 4.35 1.23 -1.62
N ALA A 91 4.96 0.61 -2.62
CA ALA A 91 4.27 -0.02 -3.73
C ALA A 91 5.06 -1.26 -4.19
N ASP A 92 4.38 -2.18 -4.87
CA ASP A 92 5.03 -3.36 -5.45
C ASP A 92 5.71 -3.00 -6.78
N GLU A 93 5.08 -2.10 -7.54
CA GLU A 93 5.66 -1.49 -8.73
C GLU A 93 5.22 -0.04 -8.86
N ALA A 94 6.08 0.80 -9.45
CA ALA A 94 5.77 2.18 -9.80
C ALA A 94 6.44 2.55 -11.11
N ASN A 95 5.80 3.39 -11.92
CA ASN A 95 6.37 3.87 -13.18
C ASN A 95 6.51 5.40 -13.21
N SER A 96 7.10 5.92 -14.30
CA SER A 96 7.36 7.36 -14.45
C SER A 96 6.10 8.23 -14.50
N LYS A 97 4.94 7.64 -14.76
CA LYS A 97 3.65 8.34 -14.75
C LYS A 97 3.00 8.33 -13.36
N LEU A 98 3.71 7.82 -12.34
CA LEU A 98 3.23 7.67 -10.97
C LEU A 98 2.02 6.73 -10.85
N GLU A 99 1.92 5.77 -11.76
CA GLU A 99 0.98 4.67 -11.68
C GLU A 99 1.61 3.54 -10.86
N LEU A 100 0.81 2.88 -10.03
CA LEU A 100 1.31 1.93 -9.02
C LEU A 100 0.60 0.58 -9.12
N ILE A 101 1.34 -0.48 -8.79
CA ILE A 101 0.76 -1.75 -8.34
C ILE A 101 1.01 -1.86 -6.84
N LYS A 102 -0.05 -2.11 -6.09
CA LYS A 102 -0.02 -2.25 -4.64
C LYS A 102 -0.78 -3.51 -4.21
N GLY A 103 -0.62 -3.88 -2.95
CA GLY A 103 -1.41 -4.96 -2.36
C GLY A 103 -0.64 -6.23 -2.08
N GLY A 104 0.68 -6.26 -2.29
CA GLY A 104 1.52 -7.39 -1.92
C GLY A 104 1.43 -7.73 -0.43
N GLY A 105 1.18 -6.74 0.42
CA GLY A 105 0.99 -6.90 1.86
C GLY A 105 -0.44 -7.22 2.30
N ALA A 106 -1.36 -7.49 1.37
CA ALA A 106 -2.76 -7.85 1.63
C ALA A 106 -3.61 -6.76 2.31
N ALA A 107 -3.23 -5.49 2.18
CA ALA A 107 -3.94 -4.34 2.79
C ALA A 107 -4.49 -3.35 1.75
N LEU A 108 -4.66 -3.77 0.51
CA LEU A 108 -4.91 -2.86 -0.63
C LEU A 108 -6.18 -2.02 -0.52
N THR A 109 -7.29 -2.58 -0.04
CA THR A 109 -8.54 -1.83 0.08
C THR A 109 -8.42 -0.74 1.12
N GLN A 110 -7.88 -1.05 2.28
CA GLN A 110 -7.68 -0.09 3.36
C GLN A 110 -6.67 0.98 2.95
N GLU A 111 -5.60 0.59 2.27
CA GLU A 111 -4.62 1.52 1.71
C GLU A 111 -5.28 2.52 0.75
N LYS A 112 -6.15 2.03 -0.13
CA LYS A 112 -6.87 2.86 -1.09
C LYS A 112 -7.81 3.85 -0.40
N ILE A 113 -8.49 3.42 0.66
CA ILE A 113 -9.38 4.30 1.44
C ILE A 113 -8.58 5.38 2.14
N VAL A 114 -7.47 5.03 2.78
CA VAL A 114 -6.59 6.00 3.46
C VAL A 114 -6.04 7.01 2.46
N ALA A 115 -5.59 6.55 1.29
CA ALA A 115 -5.10 7.44 0.24
C ALA A 115 -6.17 8.42 -0.24
N ALA A 116 -7.42 7.96 -0.37
CA ALA A 116 -8.53 8.77 -0.88
C ALA A 116 -8.85 9.99 0.01
N VAL A 117 -8.61 9.88 1.33
CA VAL A 117 -8.86 10.97 2.27
C VAL A 117 -7.61 11.79 2.59
N SER A 118 -6.52 11.53 1.90
CA SER A 118 -5.23 12.21 2.11
C SER A 118 -5.03 13.34 1.10
N LYS A 119 -4.48 14.46 1.58
CA LYS A 119 -4.15 15.61 0.73
C LYS A 119 -2.97 15.34 -0.17
N ASN A 120 -1.97 14.62 0.34
CA ASN A 120 -0.74 14.31 -0.38
C ASN A 120 -0.35 12.85 -0.12
N PHE A 121 0.24 12.23 -1.13
CA PHE A 121 0.74 10.86 -1.05
C PHE A 121 2.24 10.84 -1.31
N ILE A 122 2.99 10.16 -0.44
CA ILE A 122 4.41 9.94 -0.62
C ILE A 122 4.66 8.44 -0.73
N CYS A 123 5.15 8.03 -1.88
CA CYS A 123 5.48 6.63 -2.15
C CYS A 123 6.95 6.37 -1.87
N ILE A 124 7.21 5.44 -0.96
CA ILE A 124 8.57 5.04 -0.59
C ILE A 124 8.89 3.73 -1.30
N ILE A 125 9.77 3.78 -2.29
CA ILE A 125 10.21 2.60 -3.01
C ILE A 125 11.71 2.64 -3.24
N ASP A 126 12.33 1.46 -3.31
CA ASP A 126 13.68 1.33 -3.84
C ASP A 126 13.66 1.13 -5.36
N ASN A 127 14.83 1.15 -5.99
CA ASN A 127 14.94 1.03 -7.44
C ASN A 127 14.37 -0.28 -8.01
N SER A 128 14.31 -1.34 -7.21
CA SER A 128 13.78 -2.63 -7.67
C SER A 128 12.28 -2.58 -7.97
N LYS A 129 11.58 -1.59 -7.41
CA LYS A 129 10.13 -1.39 -7.61
C LYS A 129 9.83 -0.42 -8.76
N TRP A 130 10.83 0.28 -9.27
CA TRP A 130 10.68 1.22 -10.37
C TRP A 130 10.73 0.48 -11.70
N VAL A 131 9.67 0.59 -12.50
CA VAL A 131 9.52 -0.15 -13.75
C VAL A 131 9.07 0.77 -14.88
N ASN A 132 9.37 0.38 -16.13
CA ASN A 132 8.86 1.10 -17.31
C ASN A 132 7.39 0.77 -17.57
N LYS A 133 7.02 -0.48 -17.38
CA LYS A 133 5.66 -0.98 -17.62
C LYS A 133 5.20 -1.84 -16.47
N LEU A 134 3.98 -1.59 -16.00
CA LEU A 134 3.37 -2.35 -14.91
C LEU A 134 2.92 -3.75 -15.35
N GLY A 135 2.79 -4.66 -14.40
CA GLY A 135 2.17 -5.96 -14.59
C GLY A 135 3.11 -7.15 -14.51
N ALA A 136 4.44 -6.94 -14.43
CA ALA A 136 5.38 -8.02 -14.17
C ALA A 136 5.16 -8.60 -12.77
N PHE A 137 4.93 -7.75 -11.78
CA PHE A 137 4.42 -8.18 -10.48
C PHE A 137 2.94 -8.54 -10.64
N PRO A 138 2.48 -9.70 -10.12
CA PRO A 138 1.07 -10.08 -10.22
C PRO A 138 0.17 -9.03 -9.59
N LEU A 139 -0.92 -8.67 -10.27
CA LEU A 139 -1.84 -7.64 -9.80
C LEU A 139 -2.71 -8.19 -8.68
N PRO A 140 -2.60 -7.68 -7.44
CA PRO A 140 -3.46 -8.10 -6.33
C PRO A 140 -4.86 -7.50 -6.47
N ILE A 141 -5.87 -8.33 -6.26
CA ILE A 141 -7.28 -7.92 -6.27
C ILE A 141 -7.95 -8.49 -5.03
N GLU A 142 -8.54 -7.63 -4.22
CA GLU A 142 -9.33 -8.04 -3.06
C GLU A 142 -10.76 -8.30 -3.48
N ILE A 143 -11.31 -9.44 -3.06
CA ILE A 143 -12.66 -9.87 -3.45
C ILE A 143 -13.46 -10.34 -2.24
N ILE A 144 -14.77 -10.17 -2.31
CA ILE A 144 -15.70 -10.78 -1.36
C ILE A 144 -15.66 -12.30 -1.57
N PRO A 145 -15.51 -13.12 -0.50
CA PRO A 145 -15.33 -14.56 -0.63
C PRO A 145 -16.38 -15.27 -1.50
N SER A 146 -17.63 -14.88 -1.38
CA SER A 146 -18.74 -15.49 -2.18
C SER A 146 -18.63 -15.21 -3.67
N SER A 147 -17.82 -14.26 -4.10
CA SER A 147 -17.66 -13.89 -5.51
C SER A 147 -16.52 -14.63 -6.21
N LEU A 148 -15.81 -15.53 -5.53
CA LEU A 148 -14.59 -16.16 -6.04
C LEU A 148 -14.76 -16.77 -7.43
N ASN A 149 -15.79 -17.59 -7.64
CA ASN A 149 -16.02 -18.22 -8.94
C ASN A 149 -16.36 -17.19 -10.02
N PHE A 150 -17.22 -16.26 -9.71
CA PHE A 150 -17.65 -15.22 -10.66
C PHE A 150 -16.48 -14.34 -11.08
N VAL A 151 -15.74 -13.81 -10.13
CA VAL A 151 -14.60 -12.93 -10.41
C VAL A 151 -13.51 -13.68 -11.18
N THR A 152 -13.21 -14.91 -10.79
CA THR A 152 -12.22 -15.75 -11.49
C THR A 152 -12.58 -15.91 -12.97
N LYS A 153 -13.84 -16.18 -13.28
CA LYS A 153 -14.30 -16.30 -14.68
C LYS A 153 -14.17 -14.98 -15.44
N GLU A 154 -14.56 -13.87 -14.82
CA GLU A 154 -14.49 -12.56 -15.45
C GLU A 154 -13.02 -12.15 -15.74
N ILE A 155 -12.11 -12.43 -14.83
CA ILE A 155 -10.68 -12.14 -15.03
C ILE A 155 -10.11 -12.99 -16.16
N LYS A 156 -10.47 -14.27 -16.25
CA LYS A 156 -10.05 -15.14 -17.37
C LYS A 156 -10.54 -14.61 -18.71
N LYS A 157 -11.77 -14.08 -18.77
CA LYS A 157 -12.30 -13.47 -20.00
C LYS A 157 -11.49 -12.25 -20.43
N MET A 158 -10.85 -11.57 -19.50
CA MET A 158 -10.00 -10.40 -19.76
C MET A 158 -8.57 -10.80 -20.18
N GLY A 159 -8.25 -12.09 -20.21
CA GLY A 159 -6.93 -12.59 -20.54
C GLY A 159 -5.98 -12.74 -19.36
N GLY A 160 -6.46 -12.49 -18.14
CA GLY A 160 -5.67 -12.68 -16.93
C GLY A 160 -5.65 -14.14 -16.45
N ASN A 161 -4.63 -14.50 -15.69
CA ASN A 161 -4.52 -15.77 -15.00
C ASN A 161 -4.68 -15.55 -13.49
N PRO A 162 -5.91 -15.73 -12.94
CA PRO A 162 -6.18 -15.48 -11.52
C PRO A 162 -5.71 -16.64 -10.65
N ILE A 163 -4.95 -16.33 -9.61
CA ILE A 163 -4.46 -17.30 -8.64
C ILE A 163 -4.89 -16.86 -7.25
N LEU A 164 -5.67 -17.70 -6.56
CA LEU A 164 -6.05 -17.42 -5.18
C LEU A 164 -4.81 -17.42 -4.30
N ARG A 165 -4.63 -16.35 -3.51
CA ARG A 165 -3.52 -16.27 -2.55
C ARG A 165 -3.84 -17.14 -1.34
N HIS A 166 -3.14 -18.25 -1.20
CA HIS A 166 -3.36 -19.21 -0.13
C HIS A 166 -3.00 -18.65 1.25
N GLY A 167 -3.82 -19.03 2.24
CA GLY A 167 -3.56 -18.70 3.63
C GLY A 167 -3.71 -17.23 3.97
N VAL A 168 -4.30 -16.42 3.07
CA VAL A 168 -4.47 -14.99 3.27
C VAL A 168 -5.95 -14.65 3.37
N ILE A 169 -6.31 -14.01 4.47
CA ILE A 169 -7.60 -13.35 4.68
C ILE A 169 -7.27 -11.91 5.08
N THR A 170 -7.87 -10.94 4.39
CA THR A 170 -7.61 -9.52 4.67
C THR A 170 -8.22 -9.08 6.00
N ASP A 171 -7.84 -7.91 6.49
CA ASP A 171 -8.45 -7.31 7.68
C ASP A 171 -9.96 -7.07 7.51
N ASN A 172 -10.46 -7.08 6.27
CA ASN A 172 -11.88 -6.95 5.94
C ASN A 172 -12.57 -8.31 5.76
N ASP A 173 -11.92 -9.41 6.17
CA ASP A 173 -12.40 -10.78 5.98
C ASP A 173 -12.62 -11.18 4.52
N ASN A 174 -11.85 -10.58 3.62
CA ASN A 174 -11.89 -10.85 2.19
C ASN A 174 -10.73 -11.73 1.73
N LEU A 175 -10.84 -12.23 0.50
CA LEU A 175 -9.79 -12.99 -0.17
C LEU A 175 -8.99 -12.09 -1.09
N ILE A 176 -7.79 -12.55 -1.48
CA ILE A 176 -6.99 -11.91 -2.52
C ILE A 176 -6.74 -12.87 -3.65
N ILE A 177 -6.95 -12.38 -4.87
CA ILE A 177 -6.55 -13.05 -6.10
C ILE A 177 -5.36 -12.29 -6.66
N ASP A 178 -4.27 -13.00 -6.96
CA ASP A 178 -3.13 -12.44 -7.67
C ASP A 178 -3.28 -12.76 -9.15
N VAL A 179 -3.33 -11.73 -10.00
CA VAL A 179 -3.56 -11.89 -11.43
C VAL A 179 -2.27 -11.75 -12.20
N GLU A 180 -1.85 -12.84 -12.83
CA GLU A 180 -0.70 -12.88 -13.73
C GLU A 180 -1.15 -12.72 -15.19
N GLY A 181 -0.18 -12.53 -16.09
CA GLY A 181 -0.41 -12.55 -17.53
C GLY A 181 -0.96 -11.25 -18.11
N LEU A 182 -1.03 -10.18 -17.33
CA LEU A 182 -1.47 -8.86 -17.82
C LEU A 182 -0.31 -7.98 -18.31
N TYR A 183 0.93 -8.42 -18.12
CA TYR A 183 2.10 -7.65 -18.54
C TYR A 183 2.25 -7.63 -20.06
N PRO A 184 2.58 -6.51 -20.69
CA PRO A 184 2.62 -5.17 -20.09
C PRO A 184 1.22 -4.54 -20.01
N ILE A 185 0.92 -3.88 -18.89
CA ILE A 185 -0.34 -3.17 -18.74
C ILE A 185 -0.24 -1.85 -19.50
N LYS A 186 -0.94 -1.75 -20.63
CA LYS A 186 -0.84 -0.60 -21.54
C LYS A 186 -1.66 0.60 -21.08
N ALA A 187 -2.79 0.37 -20.44
CA ALA A 187 -3.71 1.40 -20.01
C ALA A 187 -4.17 1.13 -18.56
N PRO A 188 -3.32 1.40 -17.54
CA PRO A 188 -3.62 1.05 -16.15
C PRO A 188 -4.93 1.62 -15.62
N LYS A 189 -5.25 2.87 -15.95
CA LYS A 189 -6.49 3.49 -15.51
C LYS A 189 -7.73 2.81 -16.07
N LYS A 190 -7.69 2.43 -17.35
CA LYS A 190 -8.80 1.71 -17.99
C LYS A 190 -8.97 0.32 -17.40
N LEU A 191 -7.87 -0.36 -17.12
CA LEU A 191 -7.89 -1.67 -16.48
C LEU A 191 -8.50 -1.58 -15.08
N GLU A 192 -8.09 -0.57 -14.30
CA GLU A 192 -8.64 -0.32 -12.96
C GLU A 192 -10.15 -0.11 -13.01
N GLU A 193 -10.64 0.74 -13.92
CA GLU A 193 -12.07 1.00 -14.09
C GLU A 193 -12.82 -0.28 -14.45
N LYS A 194 -12.26 -1.07 -15.35
CA LYS A 194 -12.86 -2.33 -15.79
C LYS A 194 -12.94 -3.36 -14.67
N LEU A 195 -11.88 -3.49 -13.87
CA LEU A 195 -11.87 -4.37 -12.71
C LEU A 195 -12.85 -3.91 -11.63
N ASN A 196 -12.88 -2.62 -11.33
CA ASN A 196 -13.80 -2.08 -10.32
C ASN A 196 -15.28 -2.24 -10.70
N ASN A 197 -15.59 -2.44 -11.97
CA ASN A 197 -16.95 -2.70 -12.44
C ASN A 197 -17.38 -4.17 -12.30
N ILE A 198 -16.47 -5.07 -11.94
CA ILE A 198 -16.81 -6.47 -11.69
C ILE A 198 -17.39 -6.59 -10.29
N THR A 199 -18.62 -7.12 -10.20
CA THR A 199 -19.26 -7.32 -8.90
C THR A 199 -18.42 -8.25 -8.02
N GLY A 200 -18.16 -7.83 -6.80
CA GLY A 200 -17.39 -8.61 -5.81
C GLY A 200 -15.95 -8.12 -5.61
N ILE A 201 -15.47 -7.24 -6.48
CA ILE A 201 -14.15 -6.60 -6.33
C ILE A 201 -14.28 -5.31 -5.53
#